data_cde4c27124f1ccb61bfb36b0e8a19416
#
_entry.id   cde4c27124f1ccb61bfb36b0e8a19416
#
_cell.length_a   1.000
_cell.length_b   1.000
_cell.length_c   1.000
_cell.angle_alpha   90.00
_cell.angle_beta   90.00
_cell.angle_gamma   90.00
#
_symmetry.space_group_name_H-M   'P 1'
#
loop_
_entity.id
_entity.type
_entity.pdbx_description
1 polymer ?
#
loop_
_entity_poly.entity_id
_entity_poly.type
_entity_poly.pdbx_seq_one_letter_code
_entity_poly.pdbx_strand_id
1 'polypeptide(L)'
;WMDVRQSNTLQRKSARDEKDEKHICPLQLDVIERCIDLWTNPGDIVLDPFAGIGSVPYQAVLMGRRGLGIELKDSYFAQATKNLESAESTADTEGVDTRVRLRCPNCGVKVTDGKICPICGIDLMAKEE
;
A
#
# COMPACT_ATOMS: atom_id res chain seq x y z
N TRP A 1 0.32 -12.83 14.23
CA TRP A 1 -0.80 -12.21 13.49
C TRP A 1 -1.95 -13.19 13.33
N MET A 2 -2.70 -13.39 14.42
CA MET A 2 -3.81 -14.35 14.48
C MET A 2 -5.11 -13.82 13.86
N ASP A 3 -5.14 -12.54 13.50
CA ASP A 3 -6.30 -11.79 13.03
C ASP A 3 -6.26 -11.49 11.50
N VAL A 4 -5.33 -12.11 10.77
CA VAL A 4 -5.25 -11.99 9.31
C VAL A 4 -6.41 -12.74 8.65
N ARG A 5 -7.21 -12.02 7.86
CA ARG A 5 -8.32 -12.59 7.11
C ARG A 5 -7.81 -13.29 5.86
N GLN A 6 -7.88 -14.61 5.84
CA GLN A 6 -7.39 -15.42 4.70
C GLN A 6 -8.11 -15.10 3.37
N SER A 7 -9.36 -14.65 3.44
CA SER A 7 -10.16 -14.31 2.26
C SER A 7 -9.96 -12.88 1.76
N ASN A 8 -9.27 -12.00 2.52
CA ASN A 8 -9.02 -10.62 2.12
C ASN A 8 -7.89 -10.52 1.10
N THR A 9 -8.20 -10.86 -0.14
CA THR A 9 -7.27 -10.87 -1.28
C THR A 9 -7.90 -10.22 -2.49
N LEU A 10 -7.09 -9.73 -3.43
CA LEU A 10 -7.59 -9.28 -4.73
C LEU A 10 -8.21 -10.44 -5.52
N GLN A 11 -9.19 -10.11 -6.37
CA GLN A 11 -9.93 -11.06 -7.19
C GLN A 11 -9.04 -11.65 -8.29
N ARG A 12 -8.68 -12.92 -8.16
CA ARG A 12 -7.80 -13.63 -9.11
C ARG A 12 -8.50 -14.16 -10.35
N LYS A 13 -9.85 -14.32 -10.32
CA LYS A 13 -10.58 -15.00 -11.39
C LYS A 13 -10.54 -14.28 -12.72
N SER A 14 -10.50 -12.94 -12.69
CA SER A 14 -10.49 -12.08 -13.88
C SER A 14 -9.16 -12.05 -14.63
N ALA A 15 -8.08 -12.55 -14.03
CA ALA A 15 -6.75 -12.61 -14.63
C ALA A 15 -6.40 -13.99 -15.22
N ARG A 16 -7.33 -14.98 -15.15
CA ARG A 16 -7.08 -16.32 -15.62
C ARG A 16 -7.31 -16.46 -17.12
N ASP A 17 -6.28 -16.92 -17.82
CA ASP A 17 -6.43 -17.53 -19.14
C ASP A 17 -6.91 -18.98 -18.96
N GLU A 18 -7.66 -19.53 -19.94
CA GLU A 18 -8.27 -20.87 -19.86
C GLU A 18 -7.26 -22.03 -19.66
N LYS A 19 -5.97 -21.77 -19.92
CA LYS A 19 -4.86 -22.73 -19.80
C LYS A 19 -3.99 -22.54 -18.56
N ASP A 20 -4.34 -21.62 -17.69
CA ASP A 20 -3.46 -21.20 -16.64
C ASP A 20 -3.41 -22.10 -15.42
N GLU A 21 -2.23 -22.13 -14.86
CA GLU A 21 -1.87 -22.83 -13.64
C GLU A 21 -2.83 -22.49 -12.49
N LYS A 22 -3.23 -23.49 -11.74
CA LYS A 22 -4.11 -23.36 -10.57
C LYS A 22 -3.46 -22.62 -9.37
N HIS A 23 -2.24 -22.10 -9.55
CA HIS A 23 -1.35 -21.69 -8.47
C HIS A 23 -1.30 -20.19 -8.16
N ILE A 24 -2.23 -19.37 -8.68
CA ILE A 24 -2.29 -17.96 -8.27
C ILE A 24 -2.87 -17.89 -6.86
N CYS A 25 -2.03 -17.62 -5.90
CA CYS A 25 -2.41 -17.32 -4.53
C CYS A 25 -2.03 -15.88 -4.21
N PRO A 26 -2.92 -14.89 -4.44
CA PRO A 26 -2.61 -13.51 -4.05
C PRO A 26 -2.40 -13.45 -2.53
N LEU A 27 -1.40 -12.66 -2.12
CA LEU A 27 -1.12 -12.42 -0.71
C LEU A 27 -2.29 -11.65 -0.08
N GLN A 28 -2.58 -11.94 1.18
CA GLN A 28 -3.62 -11.27 1.93
C GLN A 28 -3.30 -9.77 2.10
N LEU A 29 -4.27 -8.93 1.81
CA LEU A 29 -4.11 -7.48 1.92
C LEU A 29 -3.81 -7.05 3.36
N ASP A 30 -4.34 -7.73 4.36
CA ASP A 30 -4.04 -7.48 5.78
C ASP A 30 -2.54 -7.67 6.11
N VAL A 31 -1.87 -8.63 5.47
CA VAL A 31 -0.42 -8.84 5.63
C VAL A 31 0.37 -7.72 4.97
N ILE A 32 -0.02 -7.39 3.73
CA ILE A 32 0.62 -6.32 2.95
C ILE A 32 0.48 -4.98 3.68
N GLU A 33 -0.72 -4.66 4.17
CA GLU A 33 -1.01 -3.45 4.94
C GLU A 33 -0.05 -3.31 6.12
N ARG A 34 0.11 -4.37 6.92
CA ARG A 34 1.02 -4.36 8.08
C ARG A 34 2.48 -4.17 7.70
N CYS A 35 2.92 -4.83 6.64
CA CYS A 35 4.29 -4.65 6.15
C CYS A 35 4.52 -3.21 5.70
N ILE A 36 3.60 -2.64 4.92
CA ILE A 36 3.69 -1.25 4.45
C ILE A 36 3.69 -0.29 5.64
N ASP A 37 2.83 -0.50 6.62
CA ASP A 37 2.74 0.35 7.81
C ASP A 37 4.00 0.30 8.68
N LEU A 38 4.62 -0.87 8.81
CA LEU A 38 5.81 -1.05 9.63
C LEU A 38 7.08 -0.48 8.98
N TRP A 39 7.19 -0.55 7.65
CA TRP A 39 8.46 -0.33 6.95
C TRP A 39 8.47 0.90 6.04
N THR A 40 7.35 1.60 5.89
CA THR A 40 7.26 2.77 5.01
C THR A 40 6.51 3.93 5.65
N ASN A 41 6.76 5.14 5.13
CA ASN A 41 5.99 6.34 5.45
C ASN A 41 5.04 6.69 4.29
N PRO A 42 3.96 7.45 4.55
CA PRO A 42 3.16 8.06 3.48
C PRO A 42 4.04 8.83 2.49
N GLY A 43 3.75 8.67 1.18
CA GLY A 43 4.52 9.26 0.11
C GLY A 43 5.75 8.44 -0.35
N ASP A 44 6.19 7.45 0.42
CA ASP A 44 7.27 6.55 0.01
C ASP A 44 6.89 5.71 -1.21
N ILE A 45 7.90 5.18 -1.89
CA ILE A 45 7.72 4.22 -2.99
C ILE A 45 7.79 2.80 -2.45
N VAL A 46 6.77 2.01 -2.76
CA VAL A 46 6.72 0.58 -2.49
C VAL A 46 6.90 -0.17 -3.80
N LEU A 47 8.00 -0.87 -3.95
CA LEU A 47 8.32 -1.66 -5.14
C LEU A 47 8.01 -3.14 -4.92
N ASP A 48 7.27 -3.73 -5.85
CA ASP A 48 7.08 -5.17 -5.97
C ASP A 48 7.61 -5.66 -7.33
N PRO A 49 8.76 -6.35 -7.38
CA PRO A 49 9.33 -6.84 -8.63
C PRO A 49 8.61 -8.06 -9.20
N PHE A 50 7.61 -8.61 -8.51
CA PHE A 50 6.81 -9.77 -8.92
C PHE A 50 5.33 -9.53 -8.66
N ALA A 51 4.82 -8.42 -9.17
CA ALA A 51 3.55 -7.83 -8.75
C ALA A 51 2.31 -8.70 -8.97
N GLY A 52 2.35 -9.66 -9.91
CA GLY A 52 1.19 -10.47 -10.24
C GLY A 52 -0.01 -9.60 -10.64
N ILE A 53 -1.13 -9.75 -9.93
CA ILE A 53 -2.32 -8.91 -10.14
C ILE A 53 -2.26 -7.57 -9.37
N GLY A 54 -1.08 -7.20 -8.83
CA GLY A 54 -0.83 -5.89 -8.26
C GLY A 54 -1.25 -5.73 -6.79
N SER A 55 -1.27 -6.78 -5.97
CA SER A 55 -1.75 -6.70 -4.57
C SER A 55 -0.93 -5.73 -3.71
N VAL A 56 0.40 -5.74 -3.84
CA VAL A 56 1.27 -4.84 -3.07
C VAL A 56 1.13 -3.39 -3.52
N PRO A 57 1.29 -3.05 -4.83
CA PRO A 57 1.10 -1.67 -5.25
C PRO A 57 -0.32 -1.15 -5.04
N TYR A 58 -1.37 -2.00 -5.15
CA TYR A 58 -2.75 -1.67 -4.81
C TYR A 58 -2.87 -1.20 -3.36
N GLN A 59 -2.39 -1.99 -2.42
CA GLN A 59 -2.45 -1.65 -0.99
C GLN A 59 -1.59 -0.43 -0.66
N ALA A 60 -0.46 -0.25 -1.35
CA ALA A 60 0.39 0.92 -1.19
C ALA A 60 -0.36 2.22 -1.55
N VAL A 61 -1.07 2.23 -2.68
CA VAL A 61 -1.88 3.38 -3.12
C VAL A 61 -2.98 3.70 -2.10
N LEU A 62 -3.74 2.69 -1.65
CA LEU A 62 -4.78 2.88 -0.63
C LEU A 62 -4.25 3.46 0.69
N MET A 63 -2.99 3.21 0.99
CA MET A 63 -2.33 3.70 2.20
C MET A 63 -1.56 5.03 1.98
N GLY A 64 -1.74 5.70 0.84
CA GLY A 64 -1.07 6.97 0.53
C GLY A 64 0.42 6.83 0.22
N ARG A 65 0.85 5.65 -0.25
CA ARG A 65 2.20 5.42 -0.80
C ARG A 65 2.13 5.37 -2.32
N ARG A 66 3.27 5.46 -3.00
CA ARG A 66 3.37 5.25 -4.44
C ARG A 66 3.69 3.79 -4.70
N GLY A 67 2.76 3.07 -5.33
CA GLY A 67 2.96 1.67 -5.70
C GLY A 67 3.67 1.54 -7.05
N LEU A 68 4.70 0.70 -7.12
CA LEU A 68 5.39 0.35 -8.36
C LEU A 68 5.47 -1.17 -8.47
N GLY A 69 4.92 -1.75 -9.54
CA GLY A 69 4.92 -3.18 -9.78
C GLY A 69 5.61 -3.54 -11.10
N ILE A 70 6.31 -4.68 -11.11
CA ILE A 70 6.86 -5.28 -12.33
C ILE A 70 6.17 -6.62 -12.52
N GLU A 71 5.61 -6.86 -13.70
CA GLU A 71 4.95 -8.11 -14.06
C GLU A 71 5.23 -8.43 -15.53
N LEU A 72 5.59 -9.68 -15.81
CA LEU A 72 5.95 -10.14 -17.17
C LEU A 72 4.77 -10.71 -17.93
N LYS A 73 3.74 -11.20 -17.21
CA LYS A 73 2.57 -11.81 -17.86
C LYS A 73 1.53 -10.75 -18.20
N ASP A 74 1.25 -10.58 -19.49
CA ASP A 74 0.36 -9.53 -20.00
C ASP A 74 -1.04 -9.55 -19.35
N SER A 75 -1.63 -10.73 -19.15
CA SER A 75 -2.96 -10.86 -18.52
C SER A 75 -2.96 -10.40 -17.07
N TYR A 76 -1.87 -10.65 -16.33
CA TYR A 76 -1.71 -10.21 -14.95
C TYR A 76 -1.42 -8.71 -14.89
N PHE A 77 -0.57 -8.21 -15.77
CA PHE A 77 -0.31 -6.78 -15.90
C PHE A 77 -1.59 -5.99 -16.20
N ALA A 78 -2.40 -6.46 -17.15
CA ALA A 78 -3.67 -5.83 -17.48
C ALA A 78 -4.64 -5.84 -16.29
N GLN A 79 -4.68 -6.91 -15.49
CA GLN A 79 -5.48 -6.96 -14.28
C GLN A 79 -4.93 -6.04 -13.17
N ALA A 80 -3.60 -6.00 -13.00
CA ALA A 80 -2.94 -5.13 -12.03
C ALA A 80 -3.26 -3.65 -12.33
N THR A 81 -3.23 -3.24 -13.61
CA THR A 81 -3.60 -1.89 -14.02
C THR A 81 -5.02 -1.53 -13.59
N LYS A 82 -6.00 -2.41 -13.85
CA LYS A 82 -7.40 -2.20 -13.41
C LYS A 82 -7.54 -2.10 -11.90
N ASN A 83 -6.80 -2.92 -11.18
CA ASN A 83 -6.81 -2.90 -9.71
C ASN A 83 -6.23 -1.59 -9.18
N LEU A 84 -5.15 -1.08 -9.79
CA LEU A 84 -4.54 0.20 -9.42
C LEU A 84 -5.46 1.39 -9.71
N GLU A 85 -6.10 1.44 -10.87
CA GLU A 85 -7.11 2.45 -11.22
C GLU A 85 -8.24 2.48 -10.19
N SER A 86 -8.69 1.29 -9.74
CA SER A 86 -9.69 1.18 -8.68
C SER A 86 -9.17 1.69 -7.32
N ALA A 87 -7.90 1.43 -6.99
CA ALA A 87 -7.29 1.91 -5.75
C ALA A 87 -7.18 3.44 -5.74
N GLU A 88 -6.76 4.04 -6.85
CA GLU A 88 -6.66 5.49 -6.99
C GLU A 88 -8.03 6.15 -6.83
N SER A 89 -9.07 5.62 -7.52
CA SER A 89 -10.44 6.14 -7.39
C SER A 89 -10.97 6.03 -5.96
N THR A 90 -10.63 4.97 -5.24
CA THR A 90 -11.02 4.78 -3.83
C THR A 90 -10.28 5.75 -2.92
N ALA A 91 -8.98 5.90 -3.11
CA ALA A 91 -8.16 6.82 -2.34
C ALA A 91 -8.64 8.27 -2.48
N ASP A 92 -9.02 8.69 -3.68
CA ASP A 92 -9.57 10.03 -3.96
C ASP A 92 -10.93 10.27 -3.27
N THR A 93 -11.81 9.25 -3.25
CA THR A 93 -13.14 9.36 -2.65
C THR A 93 -13.13 9.30 -1.13
N GLU A 94 -12.24 8.52 -0.55
CA GLU A 94 -12.10 8.41 0.91
C GLU A 94 -11.34 9.59 1.50
N GLY A 95 -10.89 10.54 0.65
CA GLY A 95 -10.08 11.66 1.09
C GLY A 95 -8.87 11.14 1.86
N VAL A 96 -8.24 10.07 1.35
CA VAL A 96 -7.01 9.54 1.93
C VAL A 96 -6.05 10.71 2.01
N ASP A 97 -5.92 11.22 3.23
CA ASP A 97 -5.06 12.35 3.50
C ASP A 97 -3.64 11.93 3.10
N THR A 98 -3.28 12.27 1.88
CA THR A 98 -1.89 12.19 1.39
C THR A 98 -1.01 13.18 2.16
N ARG A 99 -1.61 13.97 3.08
CA ARG A 99 -0.89 14.68 4.10
C ARG A 99 -0.20 13.64 4.97
N VAL A 100 1.05 13.56 4.75
CA VAL A 100 2.10 12.84 5.42
C VAL A 100 1.70 12.51 6.87
N ARG A 101 1.35 11.26 7.15
CA ARG A 101 1.36 10.76 8.53
C ARG A 101 2.82 10.65 8.93
N LEU A 102 3.38 11.78 9.35
CA LEU A 102 4.77 11.86 9.74
C LEU A 102 5.01 10.93 10.92
N ARG A 103 5.99 10.06 10.78
CA ARG A 103 6.63 9.52 11.97
C ARG A 103 7.53 10.61 12.53
N CYS A 104 7.44 10.82 13.82
CA CYS A 104 8.35 11.75 14.48
C CYS A 104 9.80 11.29 14.23
N PRO A 105 10.67 12.15 13.67
CA PRO A 105 12.05 11.76 13.38
C PRO A 105 12.86 11.47 14.65
N ASN A 106 12.42 11.98 15.80
CA ASN A 106 13.11 11.77 17.06
C ASN A 106 12.70 10.49 17.80
N CYS A 107 11.39 10.17 17.87
CA CYS A 107 10.91 9.03 18.66
C CYS A 107 10.13 7.98 17.85
N GLY A 108 9.97 8.15 16.53
CA GLY A 108 9.32 7.22 15.64
C GLY A 108 7.80 7.08 15.80
N VAL A 109 7.17 7.80 16.74
CA VAL A 109 5.72 7.71 16.94
C VAL A 109 4.96 8.27 15.74
N LYS A 110 3.83 7.66 15.37
CA LYS A 110 2.93 8.22 14.35
C LYS A 110 2.29 9.51 14.86
N VAL A 111 2.40 10.56 14.07
CA VAL A 111 1.78 11.86 14.35
C VAL A 111 0.70 12.11 13.31
N THR A 112 -0.55 12.17 13.75
CA THR A 112 -1.70 12.28 12.84
C THR A 112 -2.10 13.72 12.53
N ASP A 113 -1.93 14.66 13.45
CA ASP A 113 -2.53 16.00 13.31
C ASP A 113 -1.75 17.14 13.96
N GLY A 114 -0.47 17.04 14.22
CA GLY A 114 0.22 18.04 15.01
C GLY A 114 1.48 18.64 14.39
N LYS A 115 1.72 19.90 14.67
CA LYS A 115 3.02 20.54 14.45
C LYS A 115 4.05 20.04 15.48
N ILE A 116 3.57 19.51 16.61
CA ILE A 116 4.41 19.10 17.74
C ILE A 116 4.14 17.63 18.03
N CYS A 117 5.20 16.85 18.16
CA CYS A 117 5.08 15.43 18.53
C CYS A 117 4.49 15.29 19.95
N PRO A 118 3.40 14.52 20.14
CA PRO A 118 2.75 14.39 21.43
C PRO A 118 3.59 13.61 22.46
N ILE A 119 4.62 12.88 22.02
CA ILE A 119 5.46 12.06 22.90
C ILE A 119 6.74 12.80 23.31
N CYS A 120 7.46 13.42 22.38
CA CYS A 120 8.75 14.02 22.65
C CYS A 120 8.78 15.56 22.49
N GLY A 121 7.65 16.19 22.12
CA GLY A 121 7.53 17.64 22.04
C GLY A 121 8.26 18.32 20.89
N ILE A 122 8.90 17.56 19.96
CA ILE A 122 9.61 18.18 18.84
C ILE A 122 8.63 18.85 17.87
N ASP A 123 9.01 20.02 17.35
CA ASP A 123 8.28 20.69 16.28
C ASP A 123 8.58 19.99 14.94
N LEU A 124 7.56 19.42 14.34
CA LEU A 124 7.65 18.65 13.08
C LEU A 124 7.62 19.54 11.84
N MET A 125 7.36 20.83 12.01
CA MET A 125 7.30 21.81 10.94
C MET A 125 8.51 22.77 10.95
N ALA A 126 9.37 22.69 11.95
CA ALA A 126 10.60 23.45 11.98
C ALA A 126 11.48 23.05 10.78
N LYS A 127 11.66 23.96 9.84
CA LYS A 127 12.66 23.81 8.78
C LYS A 127 14.02 23.94 9.45
N GLU A 128 14.89 22.97 9.22
CA GLU A 128 16.32 23.17 9.46
C GLU A 128 16.78 24.31 8.55
N GLU A 129 17.23 25.40 9.16
CA GLU A 129 17.93 26.48 8.48
C GLU A 129 19.39 26.09 8.20
#